data_5eec2717e1bb4a4c93cd09d272ee0695
#
_entry.id   5eec2717e1bb4a4c93cd09d272ee0695
#
_cell.length_a   1.000
_cell.length_b   1.000
_cell.length_c   1.000
_cell.angle_alpha   90.00
_cell.angle_beta   90.00
_cell.angle_gamma   90.00
#
_symmetry.space_group_name_H-M   'P 1'
#
loop_
_entity.id
_entity.type
_entity.pdbx_description
1 polymer ?
#
loop_
_entity_poly.entity_id
_entity_poly.type
_entity_poly.pdbx_seq_one_letter_code
_entity_poly.pdbx_strand_id
1 'polypeptide(L)'
;IRKLPTHLVEAFKATLEELKYADVLLHVIDISNPEWEEQARVVDELIRQLGAETTPCIRVYNKCDRYFGILPHGEDVICLSAKSGEGTDRLVEKLRDMLGKTKRRVVLSVPYANAGIIDLLKREASVSRMEYTDAGIEVEAVVTPELFGRVKDYIPGYTEPKEEWEDD
;
A
#
# COMPACT_ATOMS: atom_id res chain seq x y z
N ILE A 1 -15.43 -2.31 19.91
CA ILE A 1 -16.18 -3.48 19.42
C ILE A 1 -16.39 -4.41 20.58
N ARG A 2 -17.41 -4.12 21.40
CA ARG A 2 -17.83 -5.02 22.48
C ARG A 2 -18.52 -6.21 21.85
N LYS A 3 -17.86 -7.41 21.89
CA LYS A 3 -18.41 -8.71 21.50
C LYS A 3 -19.20 -8.69 20.18
N LEU A 4 -18.49 -8.67 19.07
CA LEU A 4 -19.09 -9.13 17.81
C LEU A 4 -19.56 -10.58 18.01
N PRO A 5 -20.84 -10.90 17.74
CA PRO A 5 -21.30 -12.27 17.74
C PRO A 5 -20.43 -13.13 16.81
N THR A 6 -20.11 -14.35 17.19
CA THR A 6 -19.19 -15.24 16.46
C THR A 6 -19.57 -15.42 14.98
N HIS A 7 -20.88 -15.44 14.68
CA HIS A 7 -21.36 -15.54 13.29
C HIS A 7 -21.10 -14.26 12.45
N LEU A 8 -21.03 -13.08 13.08
CA LEU A 8 -20.59 -11.87 12.39
C LEU A 8 -19.08 -11.85 12.14
N VAL A 9 -18.29 -12.41 13.05
CA VAL A 9 -16.83 -12.56 12.84
C VAL A 9 -16.56 -13.46 11.65
N GLU A 10 -17.30 -14.57 11.49
CA GLU A 10 -17.17 -15.47 10.34
C GLU A 10 -17.62 -14.83 9.03
N ALA A 11 -18.72 -14.08 9.03
CA ALA A 11 -19.17 -13.33 7.85
C ALA A 11 -18.19 -12.21 7.43
N PHE A 12 -17.57 -11.53 8.41
CA PHE A 12 -16.53 -10.55 8.16
C PHE A 12 -15.19 -11.18 7.76
N LYS A 13 -14.93 -12.42 8.15
CA LYS A 13 -13.64 -13.08 7.90
C LYS A 13 -13.33 -13.17 6.41
N ALA A 14 -14.32 -13.51 5.57
CA ALA A 14 -14.15 -13.54 4.11
C ALA A 14 -13.77 -12.14 3.54
N THR A 15 -14.41 -11.09 4.02
CA THR A 15 -14.10 -9.70 3.62
C THR A 15 -12.74 -9.24 4.16
N LEU A 16 -12.38 -9.68 5.37
CA LEU A 16 -11.12 -9.34 6.01
C LEU A 16 -9.93 -10.14 5.46
N GLU A 17 -10.16 -11.27 4.80
CA GLU A 17 -9.10 -12.00 4.09
C GLU A 17 -8.48 -11.18 2.96
N GLU A 18 -9.20 -10.20 2.42
CA GLU A 18 -8.69 -9.24 1.43
C GLU A 18 -7.60 -8.33 1.98
N LEU A 19 -7.46 -8.17 3.31
CA LEU A 19 -6.40 -7.37 3.93
C LEU A 19 -4.99 -7.85 3.56
N LYS A 20 -4.83 -9.15 3.28
CA LYS A 20 -3.55 -9.74 2.84
C LYS A 20 -3.07 -9.20 1.48
N TYR A 21 -4.00 -8.71 0.67
CA TYR A 21 -3.72 -8.22 -0.69
C TYR A 21 -3.69 -6.70 -0.77
N ALA A 22 -3.87 -6.03 0.38
CA ALA A 22 -3.80 -4.58 0.44
C ALA A 22 -2.34 -4.10 0.31
N ASP A 23 -2.12 -3.03 -0.44
CA ASP A 23 -0.82 -2.37 -0.53
C ASP A 23 -0.46 -1.66 0.78
N VAL A 24 -1.47 -1.11 1.48
CA VAL A 24 -1.34 -0.41 2.77
C VAL A 24 -2.63 -0.58 3.57
N LEU A 25 -2.51 -0.81 4.86
CA LEU A 25 -3.62 -0.81 5.82
C LEU A 25 -3.74 0.55 6.50
N LEU A 26 -4.97 1.01 6.68
CA LEU A 26 -5.27 2.14 7.56
C LEU A 26 -6.02 1.64 8.79
N HIS A 27 -5.33 1.58 9.93
CA HIS A 27 -5.94 1.28 11.21
C HIS A 27 -6.49 2.57 11.83
N VAL A 28 -7.78 2.84 11.63
CA VAL A 28 -8.43 4.07 12.11
C VAL A 28 -8.96 3.87 13.52
N ILE A 29 -8.47 4.70 14.45
CA ILE A 29 -8.72 4.64 15.88
C ILE A 29 -9.44 5.92 16.32
N ASP A 30 -10.57 5.80 17.00
CA ASP A 30 -11.24 6.92 17.65
C ASP A 30 -10.58 7.24 19.00
N ILE A 31 -9.59 8.17 19.00
CA ILE A 31 -8.81 8.49 20.20
C ILE A 31 -9.66 9.19 21.27
N SER A 32 -10.82 9.74 20.92
CA SER A 32 -11.74 10.37 21.90
C SER A 32 -12.51 9.36 22.76
N ASN A 33 -12.47 8.07 22.40
CA ASN A 33 -13.08 6.99 23.17
C ASN A 33 -12.15 6.59 24.33
N PRO A 34 -12.59 6.55 25.59
CA PRO A 34 -11.74 6.12 26.71
C PRO A 34 -11.16 4.71 26.59
N GLU A 35 -11.80 3.82 25.82
CA GLU A 35 -11.37 2.43 25.59
C GLU A 35 -10.53 2.25 24.29
N TRP A 36 -10.02 3.35 23.70
CA TRP A 36 -9.35 3.30 22.40
C TRP A 36 -8.13 2.37 22.36
N GLU A 37 -7.35 2.30 23.45
CA GLU A 37 -6.17 1.43 23.52
C GLU A 37 -6.55 -0.06 23.48
N GLU A 38 -7.61 -0.43 24.18
CA GLU A 38 -8.11 -1.80 24.18
C GLU A 38 -8.68 -2.19 22.80
N GLN A 39 -9.44 -1.26 22.20
CA GLN A 39 -9.98 -1.47 20.85
C GLN A 39 -8.88 -1.59 19.81
N ALA A 40 -7.81 -0.79 19.91
CA ALA A 40 -6.66 -0.87 19.03
C ALA A 40 -5.95 -2.22 19.14
N ARG A 41 -5.74 -2.72 20.36
CA ARG A 41 -5.14 -4.05 20.59
C ARG A 41 -5.95 -5.19 19.98
N VAL A 42 -7.28 -5.13 20.06
CA VAL A 42 -8.17 -6.12 19.43
C VAL A 42 -8.00 -6.14 17.91
N VAL A 43 -7.86 -4.97 17.28
CA VAL A 43 -7.64 -4.88 15.83
C VAL A 43 -6.24 -5.34 15.44
N ASP A 44 -5.20 -5.01 16.20
CA ASP A 44 -3.83 -5.49 15.98
C ASP A 44 -3.77 -7.03 16.03
N GLU A 45 -4.48 -7.64 17.00
CA GLU A 45 -4.58 -9.10 17.10
C GLU A 45 -5.34 -9.71 15.91
N LEU A 46 -6.40 -9.06 15.43
CA LEU A 46 -7.14 -9.49 14.26
C LEU A 46 -6.28 -9.45 12.99
N ILE A 47 -5.51 -8.38 12.78
CA ILE A 47 -4.57 -8.25 11.64
C ILE A 47 -3.58 -9.43 11.65
N ARG A 48 -3.06 -9.79 12.84
CA ARG A 48 -2.15 -10.93 13.00
C ARG A 48 -2.84 -12.27 12.70
N GLN A 49 -4.03 -12.50 13.23
CA GLN A 49 -4.80 -13.73 12.98
C GLN A 49 -5.16 -13.92 11.50
N LEU A 50 -5.29 -12.82 10.77
CA LEU A 50 -5.54 -12.82 9.34
C LEU A 50 -4.27 -12.99 8.50
N GLY A 51 -3.07 -13.02 9.11
CA GLY A 51 -1.78 -13.13 8.42
C GLY A 51 -1.45 -11.91 7.57
N ALA A 52 -1.91 -10.72 8.00
CA ALA A 52 -1.65 -9.43 7.33
C ALA A 52 -0.64 -8.55 8.11
N GLU A 53 0.11 -9.13 9.05
CA GLU A 53 1.10 -8.41 9.87
C GLU A 53 2.29 -7.87 9.06
N THR A 54 2.55 -8.43 7.89
CA THR A 54 3.61 -7.95 6.99
C THR A 54 3.15 -6.82 6.07
N THR A 55 1.84 -6.59 5.98
CA THR A 55 1.29 -5.47 5.18
C THR A 55 1.58 -4.15 5.88
N PRO A 56 2.17 -3.15 5.18
CA PRO A 56 2.41 -1.83 5.76
C PRO A 56 1.13 -1.24 6.35
N CYS A 57 1.20 -0.74 7.60
CA CYS A 57 0.02 -0.25 8.31
C CYS A 57 0.26 1.14 8.89
N ILE A 58 -0.61 2.11 8.54
CA ILE A 58 -0.64 3.44 9.16
C ILE A 58 -1.69 3.44 10.27
N ARG A 59 -1.29 3.80 11.49
CA ARG A 59 -2.21 4.06 12.60
C ARG A 59 -2.73 5.48 12.53
N VAL A 60 -4.02 5.62 12.26
CA VAL A 60 -4.70 6.90 12.11
C VAL A 60 -5.56 7.18 13.33
N TYR A 61 -5.08 8.04 14.22
CA TYR A 61 -5.81 8.48 15.39
C TYR A 61 -6.74 9.63 14.99
N ASN A 62 -8.03 9.33 14.87
CA ASN A 62 -9.06 10.29 14.47
C ASN A 62 -9.72 10.92 15.69
N LYS A 63 -10.33 12.08 15.49
CA LYS A 63 -10.99 12.95 16.48
C LYS A 63 -10.03 13.55 17.50
N CYS A 64 -8.81 13.87 17.07
CA CYS A 64 -7.80 14.52 17.91
C CYS A 64 -8.27 15.88 18.45
N ASP A 65 -9.21 16.55 17.76
CA ASP A 65 -9.88 17.77 18.22
C ASP A 65 -10.68 17.60 19.54
N ARG A 66 -10.93 16.36 19.96
CA ARG A 66 -11.67 16.01 21.17
C ARG A 66 -10.84 15.27 22.22
N TYR A 67 -9.54 15.14 21.99
CA TYR A 67 -8.62 14.44 22.87
C TYR A 67 -7.69 15.43 23.57
N PHE A 68 -7.64 15.36 24.91
CA PHE A 68 -6.88 16.30 25.76
C PHE A 68 -5.61 15.67 26.35
N GLY A 69 -5.30 14.43 25.98
CA GLY A 69 -4.08 13.74 26.41
C GLY A 69 -2.89 13.98 25.48
N ILE A 70 -1.80 13.27 25.74
CA ILE A 70 -0.61 13.29 24.87
C ILE A 70 -0.93 12.49 23.59
N LEU A 71 -0.82 13.17 22.44
CA LEU A 71 -1.06 12.52 21.16
C LEU A 71 0.01 11.47 20.87
N PRO A 72 -0.38 10.29 20.36
CA PRO A 72 0.56 9.29 19.88
C PRO A 72 1.44 9.84 18.74
N HIS A 73 2.70 9.41 18.69
CA HIS A 73 3.67 9.81 17.67
C HIS A 73 4.50 8.60 17.24
N GLY A 74 4.98 8.64 16.01
CA GLY A 74 5.79 7.57 15.42
C GLY A 74 5.86 7.72 13.90
N GLU A 75 6.64 6.88 13.26
CA GLU A 75 6.85 6.94 11.81
C GLU A 75 5.56 6.68 11.02
N ASP A 76 4.79 5.66 11.44
CA ASP A 76 3.53 5.26 10.80
C ASP A 76 2.29 5.65 11.62
N VAL A 77 2.39 6.80 12.32
CA VAL A 77 1.34 7.35 13.17
C VAL A 77 0.89 8.70 12.64
N ILE A 78 -0.40 8.83 12.38
CA ILE A 78 -1.04 10.08 11.96
C ILE A 78 -2.17 10.42 12.94
N CYS A 79 -2.09 11.61 13.52
CA CYS A 79 -3.18 12.20 14.31
C CYS A 79 -3.92 13.21 13.45
N LEU A 80 -5.24 13.09 13.37
CA LEU A 80 -6.08 13.94 12.55
C LEU A 80 -7.49 14.15 13.16
N SER A 81 -8.20 15.11 12.64
CA SER A 81 -9.65 15.24 12.80
C SER A 81 -10.32 15.24 11.42
N ALA A 82 -10.98 14.15 11.09
CA ALA A 82 -11.71 14.05 9.81
C ALA A 82 -12.86 15.08 9.73
N LYS A 83 -13.35 15.57 10.87
CA LYS A 83 -14.42 16.58 10.93
C LYS A 83 -13.92 17.97 10.52
N SER A 84 -12.75 18.38 10.99
CA SER A 84 -12.16 19.71 10.69
C SER A 84 -11.26 19.69 9.47
N GLY A 85 -10.79 18.50 9.03
CA GLY A 85 -9.76 18.33 8.00
C GLY A 85 -8.34 18.45 8.54
N GLU A 86 -8.13 18.77 9.82
CA GLU A 86 -6.82 18.92 10.44
C GLU A 86 -6.03 17.59 10.35
N GLY A 87 -4.79 17.64 9.87
CA GLY A 87 -3.90 16.49 9.74
C GLY A 87 -4.20 15.55 8.57
N THR A 88 -5.25 15.79 7.78
CA THR A 88 -5.58 14.95 6.61
C THR A 88 -4.51 15.04 5.51
N ASP A 89 -3.88 16.22 5.34
CA ASP A 89 -2.81 16.42 4.35
C ASP A 89 -1.63 15.48 4.64
N ARG A 90 -1.25 15.35 5.92
CA ARG A 90 -0.18 14.46 6.38
C ARG A 90 -0.48 12.99 6.09
N LEU A 91 -1.75 12.57 6.24
CA LEU A 91 -2.17 11.22 5.88
C LEU A 91 -2.04 10.98 4.38
N VAL A 92 -2.49 11.94 3.55
CA VAL A 92 -2.40 11.85 2.09
C VAL A 92 -0.94 11.81 1.63
N GLU A 93 -0.07 12.62 2.21
CA GLU A 93 1.37 12.63 1.92
C GLU A 93 2.01 11.30 2.29
N LYS A 94 1.75 10.78 3.51
CA LYS A 94 2.25 9.47 3.95
C LYS A 94 1.79 8.33 3.04
N LEU A 95 0.53 8.35 2.62
CA LEU A 95 -0.01 7.37 1.67
C LEU A 95 0.70 7.45 0.31
N ARG A 96 0.94 8.65 -0.21
CA ARG A 96 1.67 8.84 -1.46
C ARG A 96 3.09 8.28 -1.37
N ASP A 97 3.78 8.53 -0.25
CA ASP A 97 5.13 8.02 -0.03
C ASP A 97 5.16 6.50 0.04
N MET A 98 4.23 5.89 0.77
CA MET A 98 4.14 4.44 0.90
C MET A 98 3.76 3.78 -0.42
N LEU A 99 2.72 4.28 -1.09
CA LEU A 99 2.28 3.76 -2.39
C LEU A 99 3.31 4.07 -3.50
N GLY A 100 4.02 5.17 -3.42
CA GLY A 100 5.10 5.53 -4.33
C GLY A 100 6.31 4.62 -4.20
N LYS A 101 6.62 4.13 -3.00
CA LYS A 101 7.66 3.12 -2.76
C LYS A 101 7.27 1.74 -3.29
N THR A 102 5.96 1.43 -3.32
CA THR A 102 5.44 0.14 -3.80
C THR A 102 5.15 0.12 -5.30
N LYS A 103 4.92 1.29 -5.92
CA LYS A 103 4.63 1.39 -7.35
C LYS A 103 5.66 2.29 -8.04
N ARG A 104 6.16 1.84 -9.19
CA ARG A 104 7.17 2.56 -9.99
C ARG A 104 6.61 2.91 -11.36
N ARG A 105 6.80 4.17 -11.77
CA ARG A 105 6.59 4.55 -13.18
C ARG A 105 7.79 4.10 -13.97
N VAL A 106 7.54 3.38 -15.06
CA VAL A 106 8.56 2.84 -15.96
C VAL A 106 8.19 3.15 -17.40
N VAL A 107 9.21 3.35 -18.22
CA VAL A 107 9.10 3.38 -19.68
C VAL A 107 9.74 2.11 -20.19
N LEU A 108 9.00 1.32 -20.93
CA LEU A 108 9.40 0.01 -21.43
C LEU A 108 9.50 0.06 -22.95
N SER A 109 10.52 -0.55 -23.52
CA SER A 109 10.65 -0.80 -24.95
C SER A 109 10.55 -2.31 -25.17
N VAL A 110 9.37 -2.77 -25.60
CA VAL A 110 9.04 -4.19 -25.72
C VAL A 110 9.13 -4.59 -27.18
N PRO A 111 10.07 -5.46 -27.58
CA PRO A 111 10.14 -5.99 -28.94
C PRO A 111 8.85 -6.72 -29.34
N TYR A 112 8.47 -6.66 -30.61
CA TYR A 112 7.27 -7.33 -31.12
C TYR A 112 7.24 -8.84 -30.84
N ALA A 113 8.41 -9.48 -30.80
CA ALA A 113 8.53 -10.90 -30.44
C ALA A 113 8.04 -11.21 -29.01
N ASN A 114 8.00 -10.21 -28.13
CA ASN A 114 7.63 -10.33 -26.72
C ASN A 114 6.27 -9.70 -26.43
N ALA A 115 5.36 -9.63 -27.40
CA ALA A 115 4.04 -8.98 -27.27
C ALA A 115 3.21 -9.49 -26.08
N GLY A 116 3.44 -10.69 -25.57
CA GLY A 116 2.81 -11.20 -24.34
C GLY A 116 3.06 -10.34 -23.08
N ILE A 117 4.16 -9.56 -23.06
CA ILE A 117 4.43 -8.58 -21.99
C ILE A 117 3.41 -7.44 -22.03
N ILE A 118 2.94 -7.06 -23.21
CA ILE A 118 1.92 -6.01 -23.38
C ILE A 118 0.58 -6.45 -22.76
N ASP A 119 0.20 -7.70 -22.97
CA ASP A 119 -1.03 -8.26 -22.37
C ASP A 119 -0.91 -8.35 -20.85
N LEU A 120 0.27 -8.71 -20.36
CA LEU A 120 0.57 -8.69 -18.93
C LEU A 120 0.44 -7.28 -18.34
N LEU A 121 1.05 -6.27 -18.97
CA LEU A 121 0.98 -4.87 -18.54
C LEU A 121 -0.45 -4.35 -18.54
N LYS A 122 -1.24 -4.65 -19.57
CA LYS A 122 -2.65 -4.25 -19.63
C LYS A 122 -3.50 -4.86 -18.52
N ARG A 123 -3.15 -6.05 -18.03
CA ARG A 123 -3.89 -6.76 -16.99
C ARG A 123 -3.44 -6.34 -15.57
N GLU A 124 -2.14 -6.13 -15.35
CA GLU A 124 -1.54 -6.03 -14.01
C GLU A 124 -0.92 -4.64 -13.71
N ALA A 125 -0.88 -3.72 -14.69
CA ALA A 125 -0.31 -2.39 -14.55
C ALA A 125 -1.30 -1.29 -14.93
N SER A 126 -1.02 -0.06 -14.49
CA SER A 126 -1.70 1.14 -14.99
C SER A 126 -0.90 1.71 -16.15
N VAL A 127 -1.33 1.41 -17.38
CA VAL A 127 -0.69 1.90 -18.62
C VAL A 127 -1.19 3.31 -18.90
N SER A 128 -0.29 4.29 -18.97
CA SER A 128 -0.59 5.70 -19.27
C SER A 128 -0.38 6.07 -20.74
N ARG A 129 0.58 5.42 -21.41
CA ARG A 129 0.91 5.67 -22.82
C ARG A 129 1.36 4.38 -23.49
N MET A 130 1.02 4.21 -24.77
CA MET A 130 1.48 3.10 -25.59
C MET A 130 1.67 3.60 -27.03
N GLU A 131 2.86 3.39 -27.58
CA GLU A 131 3.22 3.77 -28.94
C GLU A 131 3.86 2.61 -29.68
N TYR A 132 3.50 2.44 -30.95
CA TYR A 132 4.10 1.45 -31.84
C TYR A 132 5.21 2.12 -32.64
N THR A 133 6.42 1.60 -32.56
CA THR A 133 7.61 2.10 -33.26
C THR A 133 8.16 1.03 -34.19
N ASP A 134 9.09 1.37 -35.06
CA ASP A 134 9.73 0.40 -35.95
C ASP A 134 10.50 -0.69 -35.19
N ALA A 135 10.98 -0.38 -33.97
CA ALA A 135 11.79 -1.27 -33.14
C ALA A 135 10.94 -2.14 -32.17
N GLY A 136 9.67 -1.78 -31.92
CA GLY A 136 8.80 -2.46 -30.96
C GLY A 136 7.71 -1.57 -30.44
N ILE A 137 7.23 -1.86 -29.22
CA ILE A 137 6.15 -1.14 -28.57
C ILE A 137 6.73 -0.40 -27.36
N GLU A 138 6.63 0.91 -27.34
CA GLU A 138 6.97 1.73 -26.18
C GLU A 138 5.76 1.88 -25.27
N VAL A 139 5.95 1.57 -23.98
CA VAL A 139 4.86 1.60 -22.99
C VAL A 139 5.32 2.38 -21.76
N GLU A 140 4.53 3.39 -21.37
CA GLU A 140 4.65 4.05 -20.08
C GLU A 140 3.60 3.47 -19.13
N ALA A 141 4.07 2.88 -18.04
CA ALA A 141 3.19 2.20 -17.09
C ALA A 141 3.65 2.43 -15.65
N VAL A 142 2.68 2.32 -14.71
CA VAL A 142 2.95 2.23 -13.28
C VAL A 142 2.83 0.78 -12.87
N VAL A 143 3.93 0.22 -12.38
CA VAL A 143 4.07 -1.21 -12.04
C VAL A 143 4.33 -1.41 -10.55
N THR A 144 3.86 -2.55 -10.02
CA THR A 144 4.22 -3.01 -8.67
C THR A 144 5.66 -3.53 -8.63
N PRO A 145 6.30 -3.68 -7.46
CA PRO A 145 7.65 -4.26 -7.35
C PRO A 145 7.75 -5.67 -7.96
N GLU A 146 6.72 -6.47 -7.79
CA GLU A 146 6.65 -7.83 -8.35
C GLU A 146 6.64 -7.80 -9.88
N LEU A 147 5.77 -6.96 -10.45
CA LEU A 147 5.69 -6.79 -11.90
C LEU A 147 6.97 -6.13 -12.46
N PHE A 148 7.56 -5.19 -11.71
CA PHE A 148 8.84 -4.57 -12.06
C PHE A 148 9.94 -5.63 -12.26
N GLY A 149 10.07 -6.62 -11.34
CA GLY A 149 11.03 -7.71 -11.48
C GLY A 149 10.88 -8.51 -12.79
N ARG A 150 9.65 -8.61 -13.32
CA ARG A 150 9.34 -9.34 -14.56
C ARG A 150 9.54 -8.52 -15.84
N VAL A 151 9.52 -7.18 -15.73
CA VAL A 151 9.58 -6.29 -16.90
C VAL A 151 10.83 -5.42 -16.96
N LYS A 152 11.69 -5.46 -15.94
CA LYS A 152 12.90 -4.64 -15.82
C LYS A 152 13.82 -4.72 -17.02
N ASP A 153 13.93 -5.90 -17.66
CA ASP A 153 14.78 -6.14 -18.80
C ASP A 153 14.35 -5.37 -20.07
N TYR A 154 13.12 -4.86 -20.07
CA TYR A 154 12.57 -4.02 -21.14
C TYR A 154 12.70 -2.53 -20.89
N ILE A 155 13.31 -2.11 -19.75
CA ILE A 155 13.54 -0.70 -19.42
C ILE A 155 14.85 -0.26 -20.07
N PRO A 156 14.84 0.69 -21.01
CA PRO A 156 16.04 1.16 -21.68
C PRO A 156 17.09 1.68 -20.68
N GLY A 157 18.31 1.13 -20.72
CA GLY A 157 19.41 1.56 -19.84
C GLY A 157 19.30 1.13 -18.38
N TYR A 158 18.37 0.28 -18.02
CA TYR A 158 18.29 -0.27 -16.67
C TYR A 158 19.43 -1.25 -16.41
N THR A 159 20.21 -0.99 -15.37
CA THR A 159 21.20 -1.92 -14.80
C THR A 159 20.82 -2.19 -13.36
N GLU A 160 20.85 -3.44 -12.93
CA GLU A 160 20.63 -3.77 -11.53
C GLU A 160 21.67 -3.05 -10.65
N PRO A 161 21.27 -2.42 -9.53
CA PRO A 161 22.23 -1.96 -8.53
C PRO A 161 23.07 -3.16 -8.09
N LYS A 162 24.41 -3.08 -8.18
CA LYS A 162 25.29 -4.08 -7.58
C LYS A 162 25.02 -4.11 -6.08
N GLU A 163 24.73 -5.29 -5.53
CA GLU A 163 24.70 -5.48 -4.09
C GLU A 163 26.13 -5.29 -3.56
N GLU A 164 26.29 -4.40 -2.55
CA GLU A 164 27.58 -3.98 -1.99
C GLU A 164 28.35 -5.09 -1.23
N TRP A 165 28.00 -6.35 -1.35
CA TRP A 165 28.61 -7.47 -0.64
C TRP A 165 29.34 -8.49 -1.52
N GLU A 166 29.53 -8.21 -2.80
CA GLU A 166 30.31 -9.09 -3.68
C GLU A 166 31.80 -8.73 -3.79
N ASP A 167 32.32 -7.87 -2.92
CA ASP A 167 33.76 -7.57 -2.80
C ASP A 167 34.25 -7.92 -1.37
N ASP A 168 34.53 -9.24 -1.13
CA ASP A 168 35.55 -9.72 -0.19
C ASP A 168 36.01 -11.14 -0.58
#